data_ad5156620f172693a690deccc7edcd07
#
_entry.id   ad5156620f172693a690deccc7edcd07
#
_cell.length_a   1.000
_cell.length_b   1.000
_cell.length_c   1.000
_cell.angle_alpha   90.00
_cell.angle_beta   90.00
_cell.angle_gamma   90.00
#
_symmetry.space_group_name_H-M   'P 1'
#
loop_
_entity.id
_entity.type
_entity.pdbx_description
1 polymer ?
#
loop_
_entity_poly.entity_id
_entity_poly.type
_entity_poly.pdbx_seq_one_letter_code
_entity_poly.pdbx_strand_id
1 'polypeptide(L)'
;SITNSRMQRSFRHSFWAEVYESVLASYITAPTLLALINPKLGKFNVTAKGGQISKDYFDYAISRPYLILLVLNLLGFIAGLVNIYLHWDVKSEVNTVLLNLAWTTYNMLILGASVAAASERRQVRTTHRVEMKMPVMLKFSTGRTLACETMDYSEGGVGVKLPGDLAVPLHEKVTVSLFRGDEEYAFPATVGFTAVGRVGLRFSSLTREQEFEFVKTTFARADAWTNWSEGRTPDAPLRGLRHVLVVGMGGIGALFEHLFTDARNWLTTRSPDVKKLKTKD
;
A
#
# COMPACT_ATOMS: atom_id res chain seq x y z
N SER A 1 22.47 -1.82 -11.00
CA SER A 1 22.07 -0.47 -10.82
C SER A 1 22.25 0.45 -12.02
N ILE A 2 23.42 0.53 -12.72
CA ILE A 2 23.60 1.38 -13.93
C ILE A 2 22.68 0.93 -15.08
N THR A 3 22.50 -0.36 -15.27
CA THR A 3 21.60 -0.94 -16.27
C THR A 3 20.14 -0.53 -15.98
N ASN A 4 19.72 -0.63 -14.73
CA ASN A 4 18.38 -0.24 -14.29
C ASN A 4 18.13 1.27 -14.49
N SER A 5 19.12 2.11 -14.22
CA SER A 5 19.00 3.56 -14.43
C SER A 5 18.91 3.96 -15.90
N ARG A 6 19.52 3.19 -16.82
CA ARG A 6 19.38 3.41 -18.27
C ARG A 6 18.03 2.99 -18.82
N MET A 7 17.44 1.90 -18.30
CA MET A 7 16.14 1.41 -18.75
C MET A 7 14.98 2.24 -18.21
N GLN A 8 15.05 2.63 -16.94
CA GLN A 8 13.96 3.36 -16.27
C GLN A 8 14.02 4.87 -16.45
N ARG A 9 15.20 5.41 -16.82
CA ARG A 9 15.43 6.87 -17.04
C ARG A 9 14.83 7.74 -15.91
N SER A 10 13.95 8.66 -16.27
CA SER A 10 13.25 9.58 -15.36
C SER A 10 12.19 8.92 -14.46
N PHE A 11 11.84 7.66 -14.71
CA PHE A 11 10.83 6.91 -13.93
C PHE A 11 11.44 5.90 -12.95
N ARG A 12 12.71 6.05 -12.65
CA ARG A 12 13.39 5.27 -11.63
C ARG A 12 12.82 5.62 -10.26
N HIS A 13 12.59 4.62 -9.42
CA HIS A 13 12.21 4.80 -8.02
C HIS A 13 13.46 4.67 -7.12
N SER A 14 14.24 5.76 -7.02
CA SER A 14 15.44 5.79 -6.19
C SER A 14 15.13 5.41 -4.74
N PHE A 15 16.02 4.63 -4.12
CA PHE A 15 15.90 4.03 -2.78
C PHE A 15 14.79 2.98 -2.63
N TRP A 16 13.64 3.13 -3.28
CA TRP A 16 12.61 2.12 -3.26
C TRP A 16 13.00 0.86 -4.01
N ALA A 17 13.83 0.98 -5.04
CA ALA A 17 14.37 -0.19 -5.75
C ALA A 17 15.15 -1.11 -4.80
N GLU A 18 16.00 -0.55 -3.94
CA GLU A 18 16.76 -1.30 -2.94
C GLU A 18 15.87 -1.96 -1.90
N VAL A 19 14.78 -1.31 -1.48
CA VAL A 19 13.78 -1.91 -0.57
C VAL A 19 13.11 -3.10 -1.26
N TYR A 20 12.63 -2.94 -2.50
CA TYR A 20 12.00 -4.03 -3.26
C TYR A 20 12.96 -5.20 -3.52
N GLU A 21 14.20 -4.90 -3.91
CA GLU A 21 15.24 -5.92 -4.09
C GLU A 21 15.52 -6.67 -2.78
N SER A 22 15.60 -5.98 -1.66
CA SER A 22 15.79 -6.58 -0.34
C SER A 22 14.62 -7.50 0.05
N VAL A 23 13.38 -7.05 -0.19
CA VAL A 23 12.19 -7.86 0.08
C VAL A 23 12.14 -9.09 -0.83
N LEU A 24 12.43 -8.94 -2.11
CA LEU A 24 12.42 -10.05 -3.06
C LEU A 24 13.56 -11.04 -2.84
N ALA A 25 14.73 -10.57 -2.42
CA ALA A 25 15.91 -11.41 -2.24
C ALA A 25 15.67 -12.60 -1.32
N SER A 26 14.99 -12.41 -0.18
CA SER A 26 14.67 -13.47 0.75
C SER A 26 13.74 -14.53 0.17
N TYR A 27 12.81 -14.14 -0.71
CA TYR A 27 11.90 -15.06 -1.38
C TYR A 27 12.56 -15.82 -2.54
N ILE A 28 13.44 -15.14 -3.27
CA ILE A 28 14.05 -15.69 -4.48
C ILE A 28 15.25 -16.57 -4.15
N THR A 29 15.99 -16.25 -3.08
CA THR A 29 17.24 -16.96 -2.74
C THR A 29 17.03 -18.45 -2.51
N ALA A 30 16.06 -18.84 -1.68
CA ALA A 30 15.82 -20.24 -1.36
C ALA A 30 15.39 -21.09 -2.59
N PRO A 31 14.37 -20.69 -3.38
CA PRO A 31 14.00 -21.44 -4.57
C PRO A 31 15.07 -21.41 -5.67
N THR A 32 15.87 -20.32 -5.76
CA THR A 32 16.97 -20.25 -6.74
C THR A 32 18.09 -21.22 -6.38
N LEU A 33 18.49 -21.28 -5.10
CA LEU A 33 19.48 -22.25 -4.63
C LEU A 33 18.99 -23.69 -4.80
N LEU A 34 17.71 -23.94 -4.50
CA LEU A 34 17.10 -25.25 -4.71
C LEU A 34 17.13 -25.66 -6.18
N ALA A 35 16.75 -24.73 -7.09
CA ALA A 35 16.77 -24.96 -8.52
C ALA A 35 18.19 -25.15 -9.06
N LEU A 36 19.20 -24.51 -8.46
CA LEU A 36 20.60 -24.70 -8.83
C LEU A 36 21.10 -26.12 -8.47
N ILE A 37 20.67 -26.65 -7.31
CA ILE A 37 21.05 -27.99 -6.85
C ILE A 37 20.27 -29.07 -7.59
N ASN A 38 18.96 -28.89 -7.74
CA ASN A 38 18.09 -29.83 -8.45
C ASN A 38 16.90 -29.11 -9.10
N PRO A 39 16.95 -28.84 -10.43
CA PRO A 39 15.89 -28.11 -11.15
C PRO A 39 14.52 -28.79 -11.10
N LYS A 40 14.47 -30.10 -10.81
CA LYS A 40 13.22 -30.89 -10.77
C LYS A 40 12.47 -30.78 -9.45
N LEU A 41 13.07 -30.20 -8.40
CA LEU A 41 12.44 -30.06 -7.08
C LEU A 41 11.50 -28.85 -6.98
N GLY A 42 11.50 -27.95 -7.97
CA GLY A 42 10.64 -26.77 -8.01
C GLY A 42 9.17 -27.15 -8.05
N LYS A 43 8.38 -26.67 -7.08
CA LYS A 43 6.91 -26.75 -7.10
C LYS A 43 6.34 -25.38 -7.45
N PHE A 44 5.44 -25.35 -8.42
CA PHE A 44 4.70 -24.14 -8.73
C PHE A 44 3.57 -23.97 -7.73
N ASN A 45 3.65 -22.93 -6.90
CA ASN A 45 2.59 -22.58 -5.98
C ASN A 45 1.71 -21.50 -6.62
N VAL A 46 0.43 -21.78 -6.77
CA VAL A 46 -0.55 -20.80 -7.22
C VAL A 46 -0.97 -19.96 -6.02
N THR A 47 -0.76 -18.64 -6.12
CA THR A 47 -1.27 -17.70 -5.12
C THR A 47 -2.79 -17.67 -5.15
N ALA A 48 -3.43 -17.79 -3.98
CA ALA A 48 -4.87 -17.63 -3.85
C ALA A 48 -5.30 -16.24 -4.35
N LYS A 49 -6.21 -16.20 -5.32
CA LYS A 49 -6.76 -14.95 -5.84
C LYS A 49 -8.08 -14.64 -5.15
N GLY A 50 -8.35 -13.37 -4.85
CA GLY A 50 -9.66 -12.89 -4.38
C GLY A 50 -9.87 -12.86 -2.86
N GLY A 51 -8.84 -13.05 -2.05
CA GLY A 51 -8.93 -12.80 -0.61
C GLY A 51 -8.92 -11.29 -0.31
N GLN A 52 -9.90 -10.80 0.48
CA GLN A 52 -9.88 -9.44 1.01
C GLN A 52 -9.28 -9.44 2.40
N ILE A 53 -8.38 -8.51 2.65
CA ILE A 53 -7.81 -8.29 3.98
C ILE A 53 -8.85 -7.55 4.82
N SER A 54 -9.51 -8.28 5.73
CA SER A 54 -10.61 -7.77 6.56
C SER A 54 -10.13 -6.99 7.79
N LYS A 55 -8.90 -7.25 8.25
CA LYS A 55 -8.28 -6.63 9.44
C LYS A 55 -6.82 -6.32 9.17
N ASP A 56 -6.32 -5.25 9.80
CA ASP A 56 -4.89 -4.99 9.80
C ASP A 56 -4.17 -6.11 10.54
N TYR A 57 -3.10 -6.64 9.97
CA TYR A 57 -2.26 -7.65 10.62
C TYR A 57 -0.78 -7.48 10.22
N PHE A 58 0.09 -8.00 11.08
CA PHE A 58 1.52 -8.03 10.84
C PHE A 58 1.98 -9.46 10.54
N ASP A 59 2.57 -9.68 9.37
CA ASP A 59 3.05 -11.00 8.97
C ASP A 59 4.47 -11.24 9.47
N TYR A 60 4.57 -11.90 10.62
CA TYR A 60 5.86 -12.28 11.22
C TYR A 60 6.64 -13.26 10.36
N ALA A 61 5.98 -14.12 9.59
CA ALA A 61 6.65 -15.11 8.75
C ALA A 61 7.43 -14.42 7.63
N ILE A 62 6.79 -13.43 6.99
CA ILE A 62 7.40 -12.60 5.94
C ILE A 62 8.51 -11.71 6.52
N SER A 63 8.30 -11.12 7.70
CA SER A 63 9.24 -10.17 8.30
C SER A 63 10.46 -10.80 8.94
N ARG A 64 10.40 -12.09 9.29
CA ARG A 64 11.46 -12.79 10.03
C ARG A 64 12.89 -12.59 9.49
N PRO A 65 13.19 -12.77 8.20
CA PRO A 65 14.55 -12.58 7.68
C PRO A 65 15.03 -11.13 7.85
N TYR A 66 14.17 -10.15 7.64
CA TYR A 66 14.52 -8.72 7.79
C TYR A 66 14.72 -8.35 9.25
N LEU A 67 13.93 -8.92 10.16
CA LEU A 67 14.08 -8.71 11.61
C LEU A 67 15.42 -9.27 12.12
N ILE A 68 15.80 -10.46 11.69
CA ILE A 68 17.09 -11.04 12.04
C ILE A 68 18.23 -10.15 11.54
N LEU A 69 18.18 -9.72 10.28
CA LEU A 69 19.20 -8.84 9.72
C LEU A 69 19.20 -7.47 10.40
N LEU A 70 18.06 -6.93 10.78
CA LEU A 70 17.96 -5.66 11.50
C LEU A 70 18.61 -5.76 12.88
N VAL A 71 18.36 -6.83 13.62
CA VAL A 71 19.01 -7.08 14.93
C VAL A 71 20.52 -7.24 14.78
N LEU A 72 21.00 -7.98 13.79
CA LEU A 72 22.43 -8.14 13.53
C LEU A 72 23.09 -6.80 13.16
N ASN A 73 22.44 -5.98 12.32
CA ASN A 73 22.93 -4.64 11.99
C ASN A 73 22.94 -3.73 13.24
N LEU A 74 21.94 -3.80 14.09
CA LEU A 74 21.88 -3.01 15.33
C LEU A 74 23.03 -3.42 16.29
N LEU A 75 23.27 -4.70 16.44
CA LEU A 75 24.39 -5.20 17.24
C LEU A 75 25.74 -4.75 16.67
N GLY A 76 25.91 -4.84 15.34
CA GLY A 76 27.09 -4.32 14.65
C GLY A 76 27.28 -2.82 14.81
N PHE A 77 26.17 -2.04 14.76
CA PHE A 77 26.20 -0.61 15.00
C PHE A 77 26.66 -0.26 16.42
N ILE A 78 26.10 -0.94 17.42
CA ILE A 78 26.50 -0.77 18.85
C ILE A 78 27.99 -1.14 19.02
N ALA A 79 28.41 -2.28 18.47
CA ALA A 79 29.81 -2.70 18.52
C ALA A 79 30.76 -1.68 17.87
N GLY A 80 30.35 -1.08 16.74
CA GLY A 80 31.08 0.00 16.08
C GLY A 80 31.23 1.25 16.96
N LEU A 81 30.16 1.66 17.66
CA LEU A 81 30.23 2.79 18.60
C LEU A 81 31.18 2.48 19.80
N VAL A 82 31.09 1.27 20.33
CA VAL A 82 31.99 0.82 21.41
C VAL A 82 33.44 0.81 20.92
N ASN A 83 33.69 0.33 19.70
CA ASN A 83 35.06 0.31 19.12
C ASN A 83 35.60 1.75 18.98
N ILE A 84 34.80 2.72 18.49
CA ILE A 84 35.22 4.12 18.43
C ILE A 84 35.59 4.65 19.83
N TYR A 85 34.75 4.33 20.83
CA TYR A 85 34.99 4.80 22.19
C TYR A 85 36.30 4.22 22.78
N LEU A 86 36.62 2.96 22.50
CA LEU A 86 37.82 2.29 23.02
C LEU A 86 39.08 2.69 22.25
N HIS A 87 39.02 3.05 20.97
CA HIS A 87 40.16 3.29 20.09
C HIS A 87 40.12 4.70 19.48
N TRP A 88 39.61 5.69 20.22
CA TRP A 88 39.46 7.07 19.75
C TRP A 88 40.76 7.73 19.31
N ASP A 89 41.88 7.31 19.83
CA ASP A 89 43.24 7.78 19.56
C ASP A 89 43.78 7.30 18.20
N VAL A 90 43.23 6.19 17.65
CA VAL A 90 43.70 5.59 16.39
C VAL A 90 42.82 6.09 15.22
N LYS A 91 43.20 7.24 14.65
CA LYS A 91 42.39 7.91 13.60
C LYS A 91 42.03 7.04 12.39
N SER A 92 42.92 6.13 11.95
CA SER A 92 42.68 5.25 10.81
C SER A 92 41.58 4.23 11.11
N GLU A 93 41.53 3.69 12.31
CA GLU A 93 40.49 2.77 12.75
C GLU A 93 39.16 3.47 12.89
N VAL A 94 39.14 4.64 13.54
CA VAL A 94 37.94 5.47 13.71
C VAL A 94 37.30 5.80 12.34
N ASN A 95 38.08 6.22 11.34
CA ASN A 95 37.56 6.54 10.02
C ASN A 95 36.92 5.32 9.32
N THR A 96 37.54 4.15 9.45
CA THR A 96 37.01 2.89 8.89
C THR A 96 35.69 2.50 9.57
N VAL A 97 35.64 2.61 10.88
CA VAL A 97 34.42 2.30 11.65
C VAL A 97 33.33 3.30 11.34
N LEU A 98 33.62 4.58 11.20
CA LEU A 98 32.62 5.59 10.81
C LEU A 98 32.00 5.30 9.43
N LEU A 99 32.80 4.89 8.46
CA LEU A 99 32.32 4.46 7.17
C LEU A 99 31.39 3.24 7.28
N ASN A 100 31.78 2.24 8.08
CA ASN A 100 30.96 1.07 8.33
C ASN A 100 29.64 1.44 9.05
N LEU A 101 29.68 2.35 10.02
CA LEU A 101 28.48 2.84 10.70
C LEU A 101 27.54 3.56 9.73
N ALA A 102 28.06 4.33 8.80
CA ALA A 102 27.24 4.99 7.75
C ALA A 102 26.51 3.94 6.87
N TRP A 103 27.23 2.91 6.41
CA TRP A 103 26.62 1.79 5.67
C TRP A 103 25.63 0.98 6.49
N THR A 104 25.95 0.69 7.75
CA THR A 104 25.05 -0.01 8.66
C THR A 104 23.78 0.79 8.90
N THR A 105 23.88 2.11 9.07
CA THR A 105 22.72 3.01 9.17
C THR A 105 21.85 2.92 7.92
N TYR A 106 22.46 3.01 6.73
CA TYR A 106 21.75 2.86 5.47
C TYR A 106 21.02 1.51 5.37
N ASN A 107 21.71 0.40 5.70
CA ASN A 107 21.11 -0.93 5.70
C ASN A 107 19.93 -1.03 6.69
N MET A 108 20.06 -0.47 7.88
CA MET A 108 18.99 -0.44 8.88
C MET A 108 17.75 0.30 8.37
N LEU A 109 17.92 1.39 7.62
CA LEU A 109 16.81 2.13 7.01
C LEU A 109 16.08 1.29 5.94
N ILE A 110 16.83 0.63 5.06
CA ILE A 110 16.27 -0.26 4.04
C ILE A 110 15.55 -1.45 4.68
N LEU A 111 16.18 -2.08 5.69
CA LEU A 111 15.57 -3.20 6.42
C LEU A 111 14.31 -2.76 7.19
N GLY A 112 14.31 -1.57 7.80
CA GLY A 112 13.12 -1.01 8.45
C GLY A 112 11.96 -0.83 7.47
N ALA A 113 12.22 -0.33 6.26
CA ALA A 113 11.22 -0.22 5.21
C ALA A 113 10.76 -1.60 4.69
N SER A 114 11.66 -2.59 4.66
CA SER A 114 11.32 -3.98 4.31
C SER A 114 10.43 -4.65 5.37
N VAL A 115 10.66 -4.36 6.65
CA VAL A 115 9.77 -4.78 7.75
C VAL A 115 8.39 -4.14 7.62
N ALA A 116 8.31 -2.87 7.20
CA ALA A 116 7.03 -2.21 6.95
C ALA A 116 6.18 -2.92 5.89
N ALA A 117 6.81 -3.59 4.92
CA ALA A 117 6.09 -4.37 3.90
C ALA A 117 5.34 -5.59 4.48
N ALA A 118 5.71 -6.06 5.69
CA ALA A 118 4.98 -7.12 6.39
C ALA A 118 3.73 -6.62 7.13
N SER A 119 3.53 -5.30 7.22
CA SER A 119 2.34 -4.70 7.81
C SER A 119 1.27 -4.55 6.74
N GLU A 120 0.32 -5.46 6.73
CA GLU A 120 -0.80 -5.43 5.81
C GLU A 120 -1.98 -4.66 6.41
N ARG A 121 -2.41 -3.64 5.67
CA ARG A 121 -3.57 -2.84 6.07
C ARG A 121 -4.85 -3.41 5.50
N ARG A 122 -5.92 -3.27 6.27
CA ARG A 122 -7.27 -3.60 5.83
C ARG A 122 -7.56 -3.02 4.45
N GLN A 123 -7.99 -3.86 3.55
CA GLN A 123 -8.44 -3.44 2.23
C GLN A 123 -9.86 -2.88 2.32
N VAL A 124 -9.95 -1.54 2.35
CA VAL A 124 -11.24 -0.84 2.45
C VAL A 124 -11.99 -0.85 1.12
N ARG A 125 -11.26 -0.92 0.00
CA ARG A 125 -11.83 -0.89 -1.35
C ARG A 125 -11.90 -2.30 -1.93
N THR A 126 -13.07 -2.67 -2.39
CA THR A 126 -13.32 -3.97 -3.02
C THR A 126 -12.93 -3.99 -4.50
N THR A 127 -12.99 -2.83 -5.17
CA THR A 127 -12.78 -2.71 -6.61
C THR A 127 -11.73 -1.66 -6.94
N HIS A 128 -10.97 -1.92 -7.99
CA HIS A 128 -9.99 -0.97 -8.52
C HIS A 128 -10.69 0.23 -9.13
N ARG A 129 -10.10 1.43 -8.98
CA ARG A 129 -10.58 2.66 -9.60
C ARG A 129 -9.68 3.08 -10.74
N VAL A 130 -10.32 3.48 -11.83
CA VAL A 130 -9.65 4.05 -13.00
C VAL A 130 -9.86 5.57 -12.97
N GLU A 131 -8.76 6.32 -12.94
CA GLU A 131 -8.79 7.77 -13.01
C GLU A 131 -9.02 8.19 -14.46
N MET A 132 -10.15 8.83 -14.72
CA MET A 132 -10.48 9.33 -16.04
C MET A 132 -11.50 10.47 -15.96
N LYS A 133 -11.25 11.52 -16.72
CA LYS A 133 -12.15 12.66 -16.87
C LYS A 133 -13.09 12.43 -18.02
N MET A 134 -14.37 12.34 -17.72
CA MET A 134 -15.45 12.22 -18.70
C MET A 134 -16.58 13.16 -18.33
N PRO A 135 -17.30 13.74 -19.30
CA PRO A 135 -18.51 14.47 -19.01
C PRO A 135 -19.55 13.53 -18.38
N VAL A 136 -20.17 14.00 -17.32
CA VAL A 136 -21.23 13.28 -16.60
C VAL A 136 -22.34 14.25 -16.21
N MET A 137 -23.57 13.80 -16.29
CA MET A 137 -24.73 14.57 -15.84
C MET A 137 -25.33 13.89 -14.60
N LEU A 138 -25.52 14.66 -13.54
CA LEU A 138 -26.16 14.20 -12.31
C LEU A 138 -27.60 14.73 -12.31
N LYS A 139 -28.58 13.82 -12.23
CA LYS A 139 -30.00 14.12 -12.08
C LYS A 139 -30.46 13.78 -10.68
N PHE A 140 -30.81 14.77 -9.90
CA PHE A 140 -31.27 14.61 -8.52
C PHE A 140 -32.75 14.31 -8.43
N SER A 141 -33.19 13.68 -7.33
CA SER A 141 -34.62 13.40 -7.08
C SER A 141 -35.51 14.67 -7.07
N THR A 142 -34.91 15.82 -6.77
CA THR A 142 -35.56 17.13 -6.79
C THR A 142 -35.82 17.67 -8.19
N GLY A 143 -35.45 16.96 -9.25
CA GLY A 143 -35.50 17.42 -10.64
C GLY A 143 -34.33 18.29 -11.07
N ARG A 144 -33.45 18.67 -10.16
CA ARG A 144 -32.23 19.42 -10.47
C ARG A 144 -31.27 18.57 -11.30
N THR A 145 -30.68 19.15 -12.32
CA THR A 145 -29.67 18.54 -13.16
C THR A 145 -28.36 19.32 -13.08
N LEU A 146 -27.24 18.63 -13.00
CA LEU A 146 -25.93 19.23 -12.87
C LEU A 146 -24.94 18.57 -13.84
N ALA A 147 -24.37 19.38 -14.74
CA ALA A 147 -23.30 18.94 -15.61
C ALA A 147 -21.98 18.98 -14.83
N CYS A 148 -21.28 17.85 -14.81
CA CYS A 148 -20.06 17.62 -14.04
C CYS A 148 -19.02 16.88 -14.86
N GLU A 149 -17.87 16.60 -14.24
CA GLU A 149 -16.79 15.78 -14.79
C GLU A 149 -16.47 14.64 -13.83
N THR A 150 -16.23 13.43 -14.34
CA THR A 150 -15.74 12.32 -13.52
C THR A 150 -14.30 12.58 -13.08
N MET A 151 -13.94 12.08 -11.91
CA MET A 151 -12.56 12.02 -11.41
C MET A 151 -12.00 10.60 -11.53
N ASP A 152 -12.80 9.64 -11.11
CA ASP A 152 -12.50 8.22 -11.17
C ASP A 152 -13.79 7.40 -11.28
N TYR A 153 -13.68 6.17 -11.73
CA TYR A 153 -14.76 5.21 -11.70
C TYR A 153 -14.27 3.80 -11.33
N SER A 154 -15.19 3.00 -10.84
CA SER A 154 -14.99 1.59 -10.51
C SER A 154 -16.29 0.84 -10.78
N GLU A 155 -16.25 -0.49 -10.70
CA GLU A 155 -17.44 -1.32 -10.82
C GLU A 155 -18.56 -0.91 -9.84
N GLY A 156 -18.23 -0.46 -8.64
CA GLY A 156 -19.19 -0.07 -7.60
C GLY A 156 -19.61 1.38 -7.60
N GLY A 157 -19.06 2.26 -8.45
CA GLY A 157 -19.43 3.68 -8.43
C GLY A 157 -18.49 4.63 -9.18
N VAL A 158 -18.79 5.93 -9.05
CA VAL A 158 -18.11 7.01 -9.77
C VAL A 158 -17.78 8.15 -8.81
N GLY A 159 -16.56 8.66 -8.88
CA GLY A 159 -16.13 9.91 -8.26
C GLY A 159 -16.35 11.08 -9.23
N VAL A 160 -17.03 12.13 -8.79
CA VAL A 160 -17.41 13.26 -9.63
C VAL A 160 -16.92 14.55 -9.01
N LYS A 161 -16.37 15.43 -9.84
CA LYS A 161 -16.02 16.79 -9.49
C LYS A 161 -17.24 17.68 -9.65
N LEU A 162 -17.62 18.35 -8.55
CA LEU A 162 -18.74 19.29 -8.56
C LEU A 162 -18.27 20.69 -9.00
N PRO A 163 -19.08 21.46 -9.73
CA PRO A 163 -18.77 22.85 -10.01
C PRO A 163 -18.95 23.71 -8.75
N GLY A 164 -17.93 24.52 -8.44
CA GLY A 164 -17.94 25.39 -7.28
C GLY A 164 -17.92 24.63 -5.93
N ASP A 165 -18.36 25.31 -4.87
CA ASP A 165 -18.41 24.78 -3.51
C ASP A 165 -19.74 24.08 -3.17
N LEU A 166 -20.38 23.48 -4.17
CA LEU A 166 -21.63 22.77 -3.98
C LEU A 166 -21.44 21.57 -3.06
N ALA A 167 -22.27 21.49 -2.03
CA ALA A 167 -22.38 20.32 -1.18
C ALA A 167 -23.63 19.53 -1.56
N VAL A 168 -23.48 18.21 -1.66
CA VAL A 168 -24.59 17.29 -1.91
C VAL A 168 -24.79 16.45 -0.65
N PRO A 169 -26.04 16.32 -0.15
CA PRO A 169 -26.30 15.52 1.05
C PRO A 169 -25.88 14.06 0.89
N LEU A 170 -25.38 13.46 1.98
CA LEU A 170 -25.13 12.03 2.04
C LEU A 170 -26.44 11.24 1.86
N HIS A 171 -26.35 10.09 1.20
CA HIS A 171 -27.49 9.20 0.94
C HIS A 171 -28.57 9.74 0.00
N GLU A 172 -28.35 10.91 -0.63
CA GLU A 172 -29.25 11.40 -1.66
C GLU A 172 -29.21 10.46 -2.86
N LYS A 173 -30.42 10.17 -3.41
CA LYS A 173 -30.56 9.36 -4.63
C LYS A 173 -30.32 10.23 -5.84
N VAL A 174 -29.45 9.75 -6.71
CA VAL A 174 -29.02 10.48 -7.91
C VAL A 174 -29.00 9.52 -9.10
N THR A 175 -29.38 9.98 -10.26
CA THR A 175 -29.13 9.26 -11.51
C THR A 175 -27.87 9.83 -12.16
N VAL A 176 -26.90 8.96 -12.42
CA VAL A 176 -25.66 9.29 -13.12
C VAL A 176 -25.85 8.99 -14.60
N SER A 177 -25.76 10.00 -15.45
CA SER A 177 -25.81 9.82 -16.90
C SER A 177 -24.41 9.96 -17.48
N LEU A 178 -23.94 8.90 -18.15
CA LEU A 178 -22.69 8.85 -18.91
C LEU A 178 -23.02 8.85 -20.40
N PHE A 179 -22.08 9.36 -21.20
CA PHE A 179 -22.28 9.54 -22.65
C PHE A 179 -21.28 8.74 -23.45
N ARG A 180 -21.76 8.13 -24.54
CA ARG A 180 -20.92 7.48 -25.54
C ARG A 180 -21.41 7.90 -26.95
N GLY A 181 -20.65 8.79 -27.59
CA GLY A 181 -21.16 9.48 -28.76
C GLY A 181 -22.41 10.28 -28.38
N ASP A 182 -23.47 10.10 -29.14
CA ASP A 182 -24.74 10.79 -28.92
C ASP A 182 -25.71 10.02 -28.00
N GLU A 183 -25.31 8.86 -27.50
CA GLU A 183 -26.13 8.02 -26.61
C GLU A 183 -25.90 8.36 -25.15
N GLU A 184 -27.01 8.52 -24.39
CA GLU A 184 -27.02 8.71 -22.93
C GLU A 184 -27.38 7.43 -22.23
N TYR A 185 -26.60 7.04 -21.24
CA TYR A 185 -26.79 5.84 -20.38
C TYR A 185 -26.94 6.26 -18.92
N ALA A 186 -28.07 5.90 -18.32
CA ALA A 186 -28.46 6.33 -16.97
C ALA A 186 -28.30 5.23 -15.94
N PHE A 187 -27.59 5.52 -14.85
CA PHE A 187 -27.27 4.58 -13.78
C PHE A 187 -27.79 5.10 -12.43
N PRO A 188 -28.66 4.35 -11.72
CA PRO A 188 -29.11 4.75 -10.41
C PRO A 188 -27.98 4.67 -9.40
N ALA A 189 -27.81 5.71 -8.62
CA ALA A 189 -26.75 5.80 -7.63
C ALA A 189 -27.22 6.51 -6.35
N THR A 190 -26.42 6.39 -5.30
CA THR A 190 -26.63 7.06 -4.02
C THR A 190 -25.32 7.75 -3.62
N VAL A 191 -25.42 8.92 -3.03
CA VAL A 191 -24.27 9.66 -2.51
C VAL A 191 -23.67 8.90 -1.33
N GLY A 192 -22.46 8.35 -1.53
CA GLY A 192 -21.75 7.60 -0.50
C GLY A 192 -20.64 8.41 0.20
N PHE A 193 -20.20 9.49 -0.43
CA PHE A 193 -19.17 10.39 0.09
C PHE A 193 -19.38 11.80 -0.45
N THR A 194 -19.20 12.81 0.37
CA THR A 194 -19.23 14.22 -0.02
C THR A 194 -18.07 14.99 0.58
N ALA A 195 -17.47 15.89 -0.18
CA ALA A 195 -16.49 16.87 0.25
C ALA A 195 -16.62 18.11 -0.63
N VAL A 196 -15.98 19.20 -0.23
CA VAL A 196 -16.00 20.45 -1.01
C VAL A 196 -15.50 20.18 -2.43
N GLY A 197 -16.33 20.50 -3.43
CA GLY A 197 -16.01 20.35 -4.85
C GLY A 197 -15.97 18.90 -5.37
N ARG A 198 -16.37 17.88 -4.58
CA ARG A 198 -16.37 16.48 -5.04
C ARG A 198 -17.39 15.62 -4.32
N VAL A 199 -17.92 14.64 -5.05
CA VAL A 199 -18.87 13.65 -4.55
C VAL A 199 -18.49 12.25 -5.02
N GLY A 200 -18.62 11.27 -4.14
CA GLY A 200 -18.49 9.85 -4.47
C GLY A 200 -19.87 9.21 -4.52
N LEU A 201 -20.21 8.67 -5.68
CA LEU A 201 -21.49 8.05 -5.95
C LEU A 201 -21.31 6.53 -5.97
N ARG A 202 -22.14 5.83 -5.23
CA ARG A 202 -22.22 4.37 -5.23
C ARG A 202 -23.40 3.94 -6.04
N PHE A 203 -23.21 3.05 -7.00
CA PHE A 203 -24.32 2.51 -7.75
C PHE A 203 -25.28 1.74 -6.83
N SER A 204 -26.56 1.93 -7.04
CA SER A 204 -27.60 1.02 -6.53
C SER A 204 -27.53 -0.28 -7.33
N SER A 205 -28.27 -1.31 -6.95
CA SER A 205 -28.28 -2.58 -7.68
C SER A 205 -28.54 -2.34 -9.17
N LEU A 206 -27.48 -2.46 -9.98
CA LEU A 206 -27.59 -2.37 -11.43
C LEU A 206 -28.16 -3.68 -11.98
N THR A 207 -28.96 -3.58 -13.03
CA THR A 207 -29.32 -4.75 -13.82
C THR A 207 -28.11 -5.20 -14.65
N ARG A 208 -28.09 -6.48 -15.06
CA ARG A 208 -27.01 -7.01 -15.90
C ARG A 208 -26.83 -6.20 -17.20
N GLU A 209 -27.90 -5.66 -17.76
CA GLU A 209 -27.86 -4.80 -18.92
C GLU A 209 -27.19 -3.46 -18.60
N GLN A 210 -27.54 -2.85 -17.48
CA GLN A 210 -26.90 -1.62 -17.00
C GLN A 210 -25.39 -1.83 -16.69
N GLU A 211 -25.03 -2.97 -16.10
CA GLU A 211 -23.61 -3.30 -15.88
C GLU A 211 -22.85 -3.38 -17.21
N PHE A 212 -23.45 -4.04 -18.23
CA PHE A 212 -22.85 -4.14 -19.55
C PHE A 212 -22.70 -2.75 -20.21
N GLU A 213 -23.74 -1.90 -20.15
CA GLU A 213 -23.68 -0.55 -20.66
C GLU A 213 -22.66 0.33 -19.90
N PHE A 214 -22.55 0.14 -18.60
CA PHE A 214 -21.53 0.83 -17.80
C PHE A 214 -20.11 0.43 -18.24
N VAL A 215 -19.84 -0.84 -18.45
CA VAL A 215 -18.55 -1.31 -18.98
C VAL A 215 -18.27 -0.73 -20.35
N LYS A 216 -19.27 -0.70 -21.23
CA LYS A 216 -19.17 -0.10 -22.57
C LYS A 216 -18.83 1.40 -22.54
N THR A 217 -19.44 2.14 -21.62
CA THR A 217 -19.26 3.60 -21.51
C THR A 217 -17.98 4.00 -20.78
N THR A 218 -17.35 3.08 -20.03
CA THR A 218 -16.18 3.34 -19.19
C THR A 218 -14.97 2.49 -19.58
N PHE A 219 -14.91 1.24 -19.14
CA PHE A 219 -13.73 0.37 -19.28
C PHE A 219 -13.42 -0.01 -20.74
N ALA A 220 -14.42 -0.14 -21.59
CA ALA A 220 -14.25 -0.52 -23.00
C ALA A 220 -13.91 0.65 -23.93
N ARG A 221 -13.66 1.85 -23.39
CA ARG A 221 -13.23 3.01 -24.17
C ARG A 221 -11.74 2.90 -24.48
N ALA A 222 -11.39 3.19 -25.75
CA ALA A 222 -9.99 3.20 -26.17
C ALA A 222 -9.17 4.28 -25.43
N ASP A 223 -9.76 5.44 -25.18
CA ASP A 223 -9.13 6.58 -24.50
C ASP A 223 -8.94 6.35 -22.97
N ALA A 224 -9.64 5.39 -22.36
CA ALA A 224 -9.44 5.03 -20.96
C ALA A 224 -7.99 4.53 -20.67
N TRP A 225 -7.30 4.04 -21.69
CA TRP A 225 -5.99 3.43 -21.58
C TRP A 225 -4.86 4.25 -22.18
N THR A 226 -5.17 5.31 -22.94
CA THR A 226 -4.16 6.18 -23.60
C THR A 226 -3.29 6.92 -22.60
N ASN A 227 -3.86 7.36 -21.49
CA ASN A 227 -3.18 8.16 -20.46
C ASN A 227 -2.60 7.30 -19.32
N TRP A 228 -2.53 5.98 -19.49
CA TRP A 228 -1.99 5.06 -18.50
C TRP A 228 -0.57 5.45 -18.03
N SER A 229 0.23 6.08 -18.90
CA SER A 229 1.58 6.54 -18.60
C SER A 229 1.66 7.91 -17.94
N GLU A 230 0.63 8.75 -18.04
CA GLU A 230 0.64 10.14 -17.52
C GLU A 230 0.63 10.23 -15.99
N GLY A 231 0.20 9.17 -15.29
CA GLY A 231 0.27 9.07 -13.83
C GLY A 231 1.66 8.78 -13.27
N ARG A 232 2.67 8.53 -14.12
CA ARG A 232 4.03 8.25 -13.66
C ARG A 232 4.76 9.54 -13.30
N THR A 233 5.02 9.73 -12.02
CA THR A 233 5.82 10.87 -11.55
C THR A 233 7.31 10.64 -11.81
N PRO A 234 8.04 11.66 -12.29
CA PRO A 234 9.50 11.58 -12.41
C PRO A 234 10.15 11.25 -11.05
N ASP A 235 11.27 10.55 -11.09
CA ASP A 235 12.03 10.23 -9.90
C ASP A 235 12.48 11.50 -9.15
N ALA A 236 12.24 11.51 -7.84
CA ALA A 236 12.68 12.55 -6.94
C ALA A 236 13.48 11.90 -5.79
N PRO A 237 14.81 11.69 -5.94
CA PRO A 237 15.61 10.89 -5.01
C PRO A 237 15.51 11.32 -3.56
N LEU A 238 15.55 12.64 -3.27
CA LEU A 238 15.41 13.14 -1.90
C LEU A 238 14.02 12.88 -1.29
N ARG A 239 12.98 12.97 -2.12
CA ARG A 239 11.61 12.61 -1.69
C ARG A 239 11.51 11.11 -1.47
N GLY A 240 12.11 10.30 -2.34
CA GLY A 240 12.21 8.86 -2.21
C GLY A 240 12.89 8.46 -0.91
N LEU A 241 14.06 9.03 -0.62
CA LEU A 241 14.80 8.80 0.63
C LEU A 241 13.97 9.16 1.86
N ARG A 242 13.40 10.38 1.87
CA ARG A 242 12.52 10.80 2.99
C ARG A 242 11.36 9.84 3.19
N HIS A 243 10.75 9.36 2.10
CA HIS A 243 9.63 8.42 2.16
C HIS A 243 10.07 7.07 2.73
N VAL A 244 11.20 6.51 2.28
CA VAL A 244 11.78 5.28 2.84
C VAL A 244 12.09 5.42 4.33
N LEU A 245 12.63 6.57 4.75
CA LEU A 245 12.88 6.89 6.16
C LEU A 245 11.58 6.85 6.99
N VAL A 246 10.55 7.56 6.53
CA VAL A 246 9.25 7.64 7.24
C VAL A 246 8.58 6.27 7.31
N VAL A 247 8.58 5.53 6.20
CA VAL A 247 8.00 4.17 6.14
C VAL A 247 8.81 3.19 6.99
N GLY A 248 10.14 3.26 6.95
CA GLY A 248 11.01 2.41 7.76
C GLY A 248 10.81 2.63 9.26
N MET A 249 10.78 3.88 9.69
CA MET A 249 10.47 4.21 11.10
C MET A 249 9.06 3.77 11.49
N GLY A 250 8.08 3.99 10.60
CA GLY A 250 6.70 3.54 10.83
C GLY A 250 6.58 2.02 10.95
N GLY A 251 7.30 1.26 10.12
CA GLY A 251 7.33 -0.20 10.18
C GLY A 251 7.94 -0.72 11.48
N ILE A 252 9.04 -0.13 11.92
CA ILE A 252 9.64 -0.44 13.22
C ILE A 252 8.67 -0.09 14.35
N GLY A 253 8.00 1.07 14.30
CA GLY A 253 6.99 1.48 15.28
C GLY A 253 5.82 0.50 15.35
N ALA A 254 5.27 0.11 14.22
CA ALA A 254 4.19 -0.88 14.14
C ALA A 254 4.60 -2.24 14.71
N LEU A 255 5.86 -2.69 14.47
CA LEU A 255 6.40 -3.90 15.05
C LEU A 255 6.39 -3.83 16.59
N PHE A 256 6.85 -2.73 17.17
CA PHE A 256 6.83 -2.54 18.62
C PHE A 256 5.40 -2.55 19.18
N GLU A 257 4.47 -1.86 18.53
CA GLU A 257 3.06 -1.84 18.92
C GLU A 257 2.45 -3.26 18.93
N HIS A 258 2.71 -4.04 17.89
CA HIS A 258 2.25 -5.44 17.82
C HIS A 258 2.89 -6.30 18.91
N LEU A 259 4.21 -6.21 19.12
CA LEU A 259 4.90 -6.95 20.18
C LEU A 259 4.35 -6.61 21.57
N PHE A 260 4.12 -5.33 21.86
CA PHE A 260 3.53 -4.90 23.14
C PHE A 260 2.09 -5.39 23.31
N THR A 261 1.30 -5.35 22.25
CA THR A 261 -0.09 -5.82 22.26
C THR A 261 -0.14 -7.34 22.49
N ASP A 262 0.69 -8.09 21.80
CA ASP A 262 0.77 -9.54 21.94
C ASP A 262 1.29 -9.94 23.32
N ALA A 263 2.31 -9.26 23.84
CA ALA A 263 2.82 -9.47 25.20
C ALA A 263 1.74 -9.17 26.27
N ARG A 264 1.00 -8.08 26.11
CA ARG A 264 -0.11 -7.74 27.01
C ARG A 264 -1.23 -8.77 26.96
N ASN A 265 -1.62 -9.23 25.77
CA ASN A 265 -2.63 -10.27 25.60
C ASN A 265 -2.17 -11.60 26.22
N TRP A 266 -0.90 -11.96 26.05
CA TRP A 266 -0.32 -13.15 26.66
C TRP A 266 -0.32 -13.08 28.20
N LEU A 267 0.01 -11.94 28.79
CA LEU A 267 -0.05 -11.71 30.23
C LEU A 267 -1.48 -11.74 30.78
N THR A 268 -2.45 -11.19 30.04
CA THR A 268 -3.85 -11.20 30.48
C THR A 268 -4.52 -12.57 30.36
N THR A 269 -4.13 -13.38 29.36
CA THR A 269 -4.63 -14.75 29.19
C THR A 269 -3.99 -15.74 30.16
N ARG A 270 -2.82 -15.44 30.72
CA ARG A 270 -2.11 -16.25 31.73
C ARG A 270 -2.41 -15.88 33.17
N SER A 271 -3.24 -14.87 33.43
CA SER A 271 -3.71 -14.62 34.80
C SER A 271 -4.58 -15.80 35.25
N PRO A 272 -4.13 -16.66 36.16
CA PRO A 272 -4.91 -17.81 36.56
C PRO A 272 -6.15 -17.32 37.30
N ASP A 273 -7.28 -17.99 37.03
CA ASP A 273 -8.53 -17.92 37.76
C ASP A 273 -8.31 -18.22 39.27
N VAL A 274 -7.81 -17.25 40.03
CA VAL A 274 -7.73 -17.33 41.51
C VAL A 274 -9.10 -17.11 42.16
N LYS A 275 -10.16 -16.96 41.40
CA LYS A 275 -11.54 -16.70 41.90
C LYS A 275 -12.45 -17.93 42.00
N LYS A 276 -11.99 -19.16 41.75
CA LYS A 276 -12.84 -20.37 41.90
C LYS A 276 -12.53 -21.27 43.10
N LEU A 277 -11.86 -20.74 44.13
CA LEU A 277 -11.55 -21.51 45.34
C LEU A 277 -12.14 -20.94 46.64
N LYS A 278 -13.18 -20.12 46.58
CA LYS A 278 -13.89 -19.67 47.77
C LYS A 278 -15.40 -19.69 47.59
N THR A 279 -16.01 -20.85 47.40
CA THR A 279 -17.40 -21.17 47.78
C THR A 279 -17.62 -22.66 47.66
N LYS A 280 -17.07 -23.38 48.62
CA LYS A 280 -17.58 -24.68 49.09
C LYS A 280 -17.17 -24.79 50.54
N ASP A 281 -17.96 -24.24 51.38
CA ASP A 281 -18.26 -24.67 52.76
C ASP A 281 -19.66 -24.18 53.08
#